data_61980a5b16eb43f68bc1fca8c4a83403
#
_entry.id   61980a5b16eb43f68bc1fca8c4a83403
#
_cell.length_a   1.000
_cell.length_b   1.000
_cell.length_c   1.000
_cell.angle_alpha   90.00
_cell.angle_beta   90.00
_cell.angle_gamma   90.00
#
_symmetry.space_group_name_H-M   'P 1'
#
loop_
_entity.id
_entity.type
_entity.pdbx_description
1 polymer ?
#
loop_
_entity_poly.entity_id
_entity_poly.type
_entity_poly.pdbx_seq_one_letter_code
_entity_poly.pdbx_strand_id
1 'polypeptide(L)'
;MADSIGITDYKDLSKLYTGRTQNRDLAQTYLHDIHGVDTETWNGDIFLIADSDGRYLDKITPNSVINFLFSKKFENAWNFFYNIEYDAGVILKLLGNRLNIFKTTKNLHFTYNDYTLDYIPKKRLRVSKGHHSRIFFDIAQFYQSSLVDAYQKNIRKLDEQYLAMKDKRDQFSPTYYRRHTNKVRQYCIDDCIMTKELSQHWVKIFHDAFLFYPKRWISSGYLAEKVLFNHGIDIPKFNSIPYPIQDLAYRSSFGGRFEILKRGFIGKAYLYDINSAYPNAFSNIPDLNNGKWLHRKSVHQDAKIGFFRILADIPDEKYIPAFPFKANGTVLFPSGKFETYVTLPELLACEKKWYKILDSFQFIPKTNHLPYREFIENLYEKRMTLKKQNNPMQLPLKIILNAIYGKTGANTNRISGNIFIPVIFSHITGYTRAQLYNMVKEHGIERDVVFFATDSICSTRKLDIDSTKLGEFSFDNEADDVEVLQNGIYRFNSWKKRGLGKLNGKDIEHLDTFEKDGKLFIKYLEKRNTTLKMAIIQNKISDIGKIKPKVKEININADRKRQWVEKLTGINDGSFNDSMPLSLNWISKDNI
;
A
#
# COMPACT_ATOMS: atom_id res chain seq x y z
N MET A 1 10.07 -12.56 -29.16
CA MET A 1 9.43 -12.09 -27.90
C MET A 1 8.87 -10.67 -28.00
N ALA A 2 9.34 -9.85 -28.91
CA ALA A 2 8.80 -8.49 -29.12
C ALA A 2 7.33 -8.50 -29.62
N ASP A 3 6.93 -9.50 -30.39
CA ASP A 3 5.58 -9.60 -30.98
C ASP A 3 4.45 -9.96 -29.98
N SER A 4 4.78 -10.26 -28.73
CA SER A 4 3.81 -10.59 -27.66
C SER A 4 3.61 -9.48 -26.61
N ILE A 5 4.22 -8.30 -26.82
CA ILE A 5 4.02 -7.15 -25.92
C ILE A 5 2.69 -6.52 -26.31
N GLY A 6 1.65 -6.84 -25.56
CA GLY A 6 0.31 -6.29 -25.77
C GLY A 6 0.24 -4.79 -25.52
N ILE A 7 -0.89 -4.19 -25.87
CA ILE A 7 -1.18 -2.76 -25.85
C ILE A 7 -0.66 -2.09 -24.57
N THR A 8 0.11 -1.03 -24.73
CA THR A 8 0.55 -0.14 -23.63
C THR A 8 -0.67 0.53 -23.02
N ASP A 9 -0.95 0.19 -21.75
CA ASP A 9 -2.06 0.77 -21.01
C ASP A 9 -1.54 1.91 -20.12
N TYR A 10 -1.20 3.04 -20.75
CA TYR A 10 -0.92 4.26 -20.01
C TYR A 10 -2.17 4.77 -19.30
N LYS A 11 -1.99 5.39 -18.16
CA LYS A 11 -3.10 5.98 -17.40
C LYS A 11 -3.77 7.07 -18.23
N ASP A 12 -5.08 7.00 -18.29
CA ASP A 12 -5.92 7.91 -19.05
C ASP A 12 -6.77 8.74 -18.07
N LEU A 13 -6.49 10.03 -18.02
CA LEU A 13 -7.14 10.95 -17.09
C LEU A 13 -8.63 11.16 -17.45
N SER A 14 -9.01 11.03 -18.72
CA SER A 14 -10.41 11.18 -19.18
C SER A 14 -11.35 10.15 -18.55
N LYS A 15 -10.81 9.02 -18.09
CA LYS A 15 -11.56 7.96 -17.41
C LYS A 15 -11.86 8.24 -15.94
N LEU A 16 -11.42 9.38 -15.41
CA LEU A 16 -11.61 9.75 -14.01
C LEU A 16 -12.60 10.90 -13.85
N TYR A 17 -13.43 10.81 -12.83
CA TYR A 17 -14.20 11.96 -12.32
C TYR A 17 -13.29 12.80 -11.43
N THR A 18 -12.90 13.97 -11.94
CA THR A 18 -12.01 14.92 -11.26
C THR A 18 -12.80 16.15 -10.81
N GLY A 19 -12.21 16.99 -9.98
CA GLY A 19 -12.80 18.28 -9.59
C GLY A 19 -13.74 18.23 -8.39
N ARG A 20 -13.68 17.20 -7.53
CA ARG A 20 -14.36 17.23 -6.24
C ARG A 20 -13.95 18.47 -5.46
N THR A 21 -14.94 19.17 -4.90
CA THR A 21 -14.71 20.23 -3.92
C THR A 21 -13.94 19.65 -2.74
N GLN A 22 -12.80 20.27 -2.42
CA GLN A 22 -12.06 19.93 -1.21
C GLN A 22 -12.95 20.29 -0.02
N ASN A 23 -13.53 19.30 0.62
CA ASN A 23 -14.28 19.51 1.85
C ASN A 23 -13.25 19.59 2.98
N ARG A 24 -12.98 20.80 3.44
CA ARG A 24 -12.13 21.10 4.61
C ARG A 24 -12.96 20.86 5.88
N ASP A 25 -13.29 19.58 6.17
CA ASP A 25 -13.82 19.23 7.49
C ASP A 25 -12.81 19.66 8.55
N LEU A 26 -13.16 20.65 9.35
CA LEU A 26 -12.33 21.12 10.44
C LEU A 26 -12.03 19.99 11.43
N ALA A 27 -10.85 20.02 12.02
CA ALA A 27 -10.47 19.13 13.10
C ALA A 27 -11.43 19.27 14.29
N GLN A 28 -11.58 18.19 15.05
CA GLN A 28 -12.31 18.23 16.33
C GLN A 28 -11.33 18.50 17.46
N THR A 29 -11.83 19.16 18.49
CA THR A 29 -11.06 19.50 19.70
C THR A 29 -11.41 18.61 20.89
N TYR A 30 -12.38 17.71 20.75
CA TYR A 30 -12.85 16.84 21.84
C TYR A 30 -12.72 15.37 21.51
N LEU A 31 -12.44 14.59 22.55
CA LEU A 31 -12.35 13.14 22.52
C LEU A 31 -13.78 12.54 22.59
N HIS A 32 -14.04 11.56 21.73
CA HIS A 32 -15.25 10.73 21.82
C HIS A 32 -15.03 9.49 22.68
N ASP A 33 -16.11 8.90 23.17
CA ASP A 33 -16.06 7.57 23.74
C ASP A 33 -15.55 6.56 22.73
N ILE A 34 -14.78 5.59 23.20
CA ILE A 34 -14.14 4.58 22.35
C ILE A 34 -14.65 3.20 22.75
N HIS A 35 -15.14 2.45 21.76
CA HIS A 35 -15.63 1.09 21.95
C HIS A 35 -14.94 0.12 20.99
N GLY A 36 -14.59 -1.06 21.51
CA GLY A 36 -14.19 -2.22 20.73
C GLY A 36 -15.36 -3.18 20.52
N VAL A 37 -15.45 -3.81 19.37
CA VAL A 37 -16.47 -4.82 19.02
C VAL A 37 -15.77 -5.97 18.31
N ASP A 38 -16.23 -7.20 18.60
CA ASP A 38 -15.72 -8.41 17.96
C ASP A 38 -16.83 -9.44 17.75
N THR A 39 -16.59 -10.41 16.82
CA THR A 39 -17.52 -11.50 16.54
C THR A 39 -16.82 -12.85 16.62
N GLU A 40 -17.50 -13.85 17.20
CA GLU A 40 -17.09 -15.25 17.11
C GLU A 40 -17.96 -16.02 16.12
N THR A 41 -17.29 -16.86 15.32
CA THR A 41 -17.93 -17.56 14.23
C THR A 41 -17.55 -19.04 14.16
N TRP A 42 -18.45 -19.85 13.62
CA TRP A 42 -18.18 -21.22 13.23
C TRP A 42 -18.54 -21.43 11.76
N ASN A 43 -17.59 -21.89 10.97
CA ASN A 43 -17.76 -22.03 9.51
C ASN A 43 -18.30 -20.76 8.80
N GLY A 44 -17.93 -19.60 9.34
CA GLY A 44 -18.37 -18.31 8.81
C GLY A 44 -19.79 -17.89 9.22
N ASP A 45 -20.44 -18.60 10.15
CA ASP A 45 -21.70 -18.19 10.74
C ASP A 45 -21.46 -17.62 12.14
N ILE A 46 -22.00 -16.42 12.40
CA ILE A 46 -21.86 -15.76 13.70
C ILE A 46 -22.69 -16.52 14.74
N PHE A 47 -22.09 -16.81 15.89
CA PHE A 47 -22.80 -17.33 17.04
C PHE A 47 -22.68 -16.43 18.29
N LEU A 48 -21.76 -15.45 18.26
CA LEU A 48 -21.55 -14.49 19.34
C LEU A 48 -21.07 -13.17 18.76
N ILE A 49 -21.57 -12.05 19.28
CA ILE A 49 -21.02 -10.70 19.09
C ILE A 49 -20.93 -10.04 20.47
N ALA A 50 -19.85 -9.34 20.73
CA ALA A 50 -19.64 -8.65 22.00
C ALA A 50 -19.09 -7.24 21.81
N ASP A 51 -19.10 -6.45 22.88
CA ASP A 51 -18.43 -5.17 22.97
C ASP A 51 -17.53 -5.05 24.21
N SER A 52 -16.69 -4.05 24.21
CA SER A 52 -15.68 -3.80 25.26
C SER A 52 -16.23 -3.41 26.64
N ASP A 53 -17.53 -3.22 26.77
CA ASP A 53 -18.18 -2.95 28.05
C ASP A 53 -18.87 -4.20 28.62
N GLY A 54 -18.58 -5.38 28.03
CA GLY A 54 -19.07 -6.68 28.47
C GLY A 54 -20.47 -7.06 27.97
N ARG A 55 -21.09 -6.24 27.13
CA ARG A 55 -22.37 -6.59 26.52
C ARG A 55 -22.11 -7.60 25.38
N TYR A 56 -22.97 -8.62 25.33
CA TYR A 56 -22.90 -9.64 24.29
C TYR A 56 -24.27 -10.02 23.76
N LEU A 57 -24.29 -10.67 22.60
CA LEU A 57 -25.46 -11.24 21.97
C LEU A 57 -25.09 -12.61 21.39
N ASP A 58 -25.77 -13.67 21.82
CA ASP A 58 -25.57 -15.06 21.37
C ASP A 58 -26.83 -15.70 20.76
N LYS A 59 -27.97 -14.98 20.81
CA LYS A 59 -29.18 -15.32 20.05
C LYS A 59 -29.15 -14.53 18.72
N ILE A 60 -28.45 -15.08 17.75
CA ILE A 60 -28.12 -14.39 16.51
C ILE A 60 -29.26 -14.46 15.51
N THR A 61 -29.80 -13.30 15.18
CA THR A 61 -30.73 -13.06 14.06
C THR A 61 -30.34 -11.77 13.35
N PRO A 62 -30.72 -11.57 12.08
CA PRO A 62 -30.47 -10.31 11.38
C PRO A 62 -30.91 -9.07 12.18
N ASN A 63 -32.11 -9.10 12.75
CA ASN A 63 -32.66 -7.99 13.54
C ASN A 63 -31.89 -7.78 14.85
N SER A 64 -31.54 -8.85 15.57
CA SER A 64 -30.81 -8.72 16.83
C SER A 64 -29.41 -8.14 16.64
N VAL A 65 -28.71 -8.53 15.58
CA VAL A 65 -27.36 -7.99 15.27
C VAL A 65 -27.44 -6.52 14.82
N ILE A 66 -28.41 -6.16 13.97
CA ILE A 66 -28.60 -4.76 13.58
C ILE A 66 -28.93 -3.89 14.79
N ASN A 67 -29.81 -4.34 15.68
CA ASN A 67 -30.18 -3.61 16.89
C ASN A 67 -28.98 -3.50 17.87
N PHE A 68 -28.15 -4.55 17.96
CA PHE A 68 -26.91 -4.50 18.75
C PHE A 68 -25.98 -3.40 18.23
N LEU A 69 -25.71 -3.37 16.91
CA LEU A 69 -24.84 -2.39 16.27
C LEU A 69 -25.44 -0.97 16.25
N PHE A 70 -26.77 -0.83 16.21
CA PHE A 70 -27.45 0.45 16.21
C PHE A 70 -27.74 1.01 17.61
N SER A 71 -27.24 0.37 18.65
CA SER A 71 -27.39 0.80 20.04
C SER A 71 -26.99 2.27 20.23
N LYS A 72 -27.68 2.96 21.16
CA LYS A 72 -27.45 4.38 21.50
C LYS A 72 -26.01 4.64 21.96
N LYS A 73 -25.39 3.68 22.64
CA LYS A 73 -23.99 3.81 23.11
C LYS A 73 -22.97 4.03 22.00
N PHE A 74 -23.22 3.53 20.80
CA PHE A 74 -22.34 3.68 19.66
C PHE A 74 -22.60 4.96 18.84
N GLU A 75 -23.57 5.78 19.28
CA GLU A 75 -23.87 7.06 18.68
C GLU A 75 -22.87 8.13 19.14
N ASN A 76 -22.39 8.94 18.22
CA ASN A 76 -21.40 9.98 18.51
C ASN A 76 -20.12 9.43 19.20
N ALA A 77 -19.81 8.16 19.00
CA ALA A 77 -18.64 7.48 19.53
C ALA A 77 -17.71 7.01 18.42
N TRP A 78 -16.47 6.70 18.75
CA TRP A 78 -15.53 6.03 17.85
C TRP A 78 -15.53 4.54 18.15
N ASN A 79 -16.17 3.78 17.28
CA ASN A 79 -16.32 2.34 17.45
C ASN A 79 -15.35 1.62 16.51
N PHE A 80 -14.70 0.58 17.00
CA PHE A 80 -13.67 -0.12 16.27
C PHE A 80 -13.86 -1.63 16.27
N PHE A 81 -13.53 -2.26 15.14
CA PHE A 81 -13.18 -3.66 15.01
C PHE A 81 -11.68 -3.80 14.80
N TYR A 82 -11.12 -4.96 15.10
CA TYR A 82 -9.79 -5.33 14.67
C TYR A 82 -9.87 -6.22 13.42
N ASN A 83 -9.48 -5.69 12.26
CA ASN A 83 -9.64 -6.34 10.95
C ASN A 83 -11.12 -6.51 10.54
N ILE A 84 -11.84 -5.40 10.48
CA ILE A 84 -13.28 -5.32 10.15
C ILE A 84 -13.71 -6.09 8.88
N GLU A 85 -12.77 -6.45 7.97
CA GLU A 85 -13.09 -7.17 6.73
C GLU A 85 -13.76 -8.51 7.03
N TYR A 86 -13.33 -9.19 8.09
CA TYR A 86 -13.90 -10.45 8.51
C TYR A 86 -15.29 -10.24 9.14
N ASP A 87 -15.35 -9.43 10.18
CA ASP A 87 -16.57 -9.20 10.98
C ASP A 87 -17.70 -8.60 10.15
N ALA A 88 -17.40 -7.55 9.40
CA ALA A 88 -18.38 -6.98 8.46
C ALA A 88 -18.83 -8.00 7.41
N GLY A 89 -17.93 -8.85 6.93
CA GLY A 89 -18.25 -9.92 5.98
C GLY A 89 -19.31 -10.87 6.51
N VAL A 90 -19.13 -11.40 7.72
CA VAL A 90 -20.05 -12.36 8.33
C VAL A 90 -21.35 -11.70 8.81
N ILE A 91 -21.30 -10.45 9.29
CA ILE A 91 -22.49 -9.65 9.59
C ILE A 91 -23.34 -9.45 8.33
N LEU A 92 -22.71 -9.06 7.23
CA LEU A 92 -23.40 -8.84 5.95
C LEU A 92 -23.92 -10.13 5.34
N LYS A 93 -23.23 -11.27 5.54
CA LYS A 93 -23.72 -12.61 5.16
C LYS A 93 -25.06 -12.93 5.84
N LEU A 94 -25.20 -12.59 7.10
CA LEU A 94 -26.41 -12.82 7.88
C LEU A 94 -27.64 -12.10 7.27
N LEU A 95 -27.44 -10.99 6.55
CA LEU A 95 -28.49 -10.25 5.88
C LEU A 95 -28.95 -10.89 4.55
N GLY A 96 -28.28 -11.96 4.11
CA GLY A 96 -28.74 -12.91 3.11
C GLY A 96 -28.73 -12.44 1.65
N ASN A 97 -29.70 -12.93 0.87
CA ASN A 97 -29.76 -12.85 -0.60
C ASN A 97 -29.69 -11.44 -1.22
N ARG A 98 -29.82 -10.39 -0.45
CA ARG A 98 -29.75 -8.99 -0.93
C ARG A 98 -28.32 -8.56 -1.33
N LEU A 99 -27.27 -9.30 -0.91
CA LEU A 99 -25.89 -9.02 -1.30
C LEU A 99 -25.62 -9.27 -2.80
N ASN A 100 -26.47 -10.01 -3.50
CA ASN A 100 -26.32 -10.28 -4.94
C ASN A 100 -26.46 -9.04 -5.83
N ILE A 101 -27.07 -7.96 -5.33
CA ILE A 101 -27.30 -6.71 -6.09
C ILE A 101 -26.00 -5.94 -6.33
N PHE A 102 -24.91 -6.24 -5.59
CA PHE A 102 -23.71 -5.41 -5.51
C PHE A 102 -22.51 -5.91 -6.31
N LYS A 103 -22.71 -6.73 -7.32
CA LYS A 103 -21.59 -7.29 -8.15
C LYS A 103 -20.70 -6.25 -8.82
N THR A 104 -21.16 -5.01 -8.94
CA THR A 104 -20.50 -3.96 -9.75
C THR A 104 -19.85 -2.84 -8.96
N THR A 105 -20.09 -2.71 -7.65
CA THR A 105 -19.55 -1.60 -6.85
C THR A 105 -18.50 -2.05 -5.82
N LYS A 106 -17.43 -1.27 -5.65
CA LYS A 106 -16.41 -1.54 -4.63
C LYS A 106 -16.88 -1.20 -3.20
N ASN A 107 -17.87 -0.33 -3.07
CA ASN A 107 -18.53 -0.01 -1.82
C ASN A 107 -19.88 -0.71 -1.81
N LEU A 108 -20.18 -1.39 -0.71
CA LEU A 108 -21.46 -2.05 -0.55
C LEU A 108 -22.40 -1.08 0.16
N HIS A 109 -23.48 -0.76 -0.54
CA HIS A 109 -24.57 0.07 -0.02
C HIS A 109 -25.87 -0.69 -0.22
N PHE A 110 -26.63 -0.91 0.84
CA PHE A 110 -27.91 -1.60 0.75
C PHE A 110 -28.82 -1.27 1.94
N THR A 111 -30.10 -1.58 1.81
CA THR A 111 -31.10 -1.40 2.85
C THR A 111 -31.55 -2.74 3.42
N TYR A 112 -31.76 -2.77 4.74
CA TYR A 112 -32.35 -3.87 5.46
C TYR A 112 -33.43 -3.30 6.41
N ASN A 113 -34.70 -3.59 6.16
CA ASN A 113 -35.84 -2.89 6.78
C ASN A 113 -35.64 -1.37 6.68
N ASP A 114 -35.71 -0.63 7.78
CA ASP A 114 -35.52 0.83 7.86
C ASP A 114 -34.04 1.24 7.93
N TYR A 115 -33.10 0.27 7.91
CA TYR A 115 -31.68 0.55 8.04
C TYR A 115 -30.98 0.59 6.71
N THR A 116 -30.04 1.52 6.59
CA THR A 116 -29.09 1.60 5.48
C THR A 116 -27.72 1.18 5.97
N LEU A 117 -27.08 0.27 5.25
CA LEU A 117 -25.72 -0.19 5.53
C LEU A 117 -24.76 0.26 4.43
N ASP A 118 -23.67 0.92 4.83
CA ASP A 118 -22.56 1.30 3.95
C ASP A 118 -21.29 0.61 4.41
N TYR A 119 -20.71 -0.25 3.58
CA TYR A 119 -19.46 -0.92 3.89
C TYR A 119 -18.36 -0.52 2.90
N ILE A 120 -17.24 -0.05 3.42
CA ILE A 120 -16.00 0.15 2.68
C ILE A 120 -14.99 -0.89 3.17
N PRO A 121 -14.58 -1.86 2.32
CA PRO A 121 -13.68 -2.94 2.70
C PRO A 121 -12.42 -2.45 3.40
N LYS A 122 -12.07 -3.10 4.51
CA LYS A 122 -10.90 -2.79 5.36
C LYS A 122 -10.86 -1.37 5.93
N LYS A 123 -12.00 -0.68 6.00
CA LYS A 123 -12.04 0.70 6.46
C LYS A 123 -13.16 0.99 7.43
N ARG A 124 -14.42 0.71 7.04
CA ARG A 124 -15.58 1.03 7.90
C ARG A 124 -16.83 0.27 7.52
N LEU A 125 -17.67 0.03 8.51
CA LEU A 125 -19.08 -0.29 8.38
C LEU A 125 -19.90 0.85 8.99
N ARG A 126 -20.92 1.33 8.28
CA ARG A 126 -21.87 2.33 8.77
C ARG A 126 -23.25 1.73 8.75
N VAL A 127 -23.97 1.85 9.85
CA VAL A 127 -25.38 1.49 9.97
C VAL A 127 -26.16 2.77 10.27
N SER A 128 -27.19 3.08 9.47
CA SER A 128 -27.97 4.31 9.56
C SER A 128 -29.46 4.00 9.56
N LYS A 129 -30.25 4.82 10.29
CA LYS A 129 -31.71 4.85 10.26
C LYS A 129 -32.15 6.31 10.40
N GLY A 130 -32.85 6.84 9.38
CA GLY A 130 -33.15 8.26 9.30
C GLY A 130 -31.87 9.11 9.36
N HIS A 131 -31.82 10.10 10.24
CA HIS A 131 -30.68 10.98 10.43
C HIS A 131 -29.60 10.42 11.38
N HIS A 132 -29.88 9.32 12.06
CA HIS A 132 -28.96 8.69 12.99
C HIS A 132 -28.04 7.68 12.32
N SER A 133 -26.77 7.63 12.73
CA SER A 133 -25.82 6.65 12.21
C SER A 133 -24.85 6.17 13.28
N ARG A 134 -24.37 4.93 13.12
CA ARG A 134 -23.30 4.31 13.90
C ARG A 134 -22.20 3.92 12.93
N ILE A 135 -20.97 4.29 13.24
CA ILE A 135 -19.84 4.06 12.34
C ILE A 135 -18.80 3.24 13.10
N PHE A 136 -18.40 2.13 12.50
CA PHE A 136 -17.37 1.23 12.99
C PHE A 136 -16.16 1.30 12.06
N PHE A 137 -14.97 1.53 12.59
CA PHE A 137 -13.73 1.65 11.85
C PHE A 137 -12.84 0.41 12.03
N ASP A 138 -11.86 0.25 11.16
CA ASP A 138 -10.82 -0.76 11.29
C ASP A 138 -9.56 -0.17 11.93
N ILE A 139 -9.20 -0.63 13.14
CA ILE A 139 -7.98 -0.19 13.82
C ILE A 139 -6.73 -0.96 13.34
N ALA A 140 -6.89 -2.19 12.86
CA ALA A 140 -5.77 -3.04 12.43
C ALA A 140 -4.91 -2.42 11.32
N GLN A 141 -5.52 -1.57 10.47
CA GLN A 141 -4.81 -0.88 9.39
C GLN A 141 -3.65 0.01 9.88
N PHE A 142 -3.69 0.48 11.12
CA PHE A 142 -2.65 1.33 11.68
C PHE A 142 -1.54 0.52 12.37
N TYR A 143 -1.81 -0.71 12.81
CA TYR A 143 -0.83 -1.58 13.45
C TYR A 143 -0.19 -2.59 12.50
N GLN A 144 -0.89 -3.01 11.44
CA GLN A 144 -0.42 -3.92 10.38
C GLN A 144 0.11 -5.27 10.89
N SER A 145 -0.40 -5.74 12.02
CA SER A 145 -0.05 -7.01 12.66
C SER A 145 -1.30 -7.71 13.19
N SER A 146 -1.18 -8.90 13.80
CA SER A 146 -2.29 -9.54 14.49
C SER A 146 -2.71 -8.74 15.73
N LEU A 147 -3.95 -8.93 16.21
CA LEU A 147 -4.44 -8.29 17.45
C LEU A 147 -3.49 -8.54 18.63
N VAL A 148 -3.08 -9.80 18.81
CA VAL A 148 -2.15 -10.21 19.88
C VAL A 148 -0.80 -9.51 19.76
N ASP A 149 -0.20 -9.54 18.57
CA ASP A 149 1.12 -8.92 18.37
C ASP A 149 1.06 -7.40 18.57
N ALA A 150 0.00 -6.75 18.04
CA ALA A 150 -0.22 -5.32 18.23
C ALA A 150 -0.37 -4.99 19.72
N TYR A 151 -1.17 -5.77 20.44
CA TYR A 151 -1.46 -5.53 21.84
C TYR A 151 -0.24 -5.75 22.73
N GLN A 152 0.45 -6.89 22.59
CA GLN A 152 1.65 -7.18 23.38
C GLN A 152 2.79 -6.19 23.12
N LYS A 153 2.89 -5.69 21.90
CA LYS A 153 3.92 -4.71 21.53
C LYS A 153 3.64 -3.31 22.08
N ASN A 154 2.38 -2.89 22.18
CA ASN A 154 2.04 -1.49 22.41
C ASN A 154 1.34 -1.23 23.76
N ILE A 155 0.76 -2.25 24.39
CA ILE A 155 -0.01 -2.11 25.64
C ILE A 155 0.64 -2.91 26.77
N ARG A 156 0.52 -4.24 26.75
CA ARG A 156 1.10 -5.14 27.76
C ARG A 156 1.13 -6.59 27.28
N LYS A 157 1.87 -7.44 27.98
CA LYS A 157 1.84 -8.89 27.76
C LYS A 157 0.46 -9.45 28.11
N LEU A 158 0.03 -10.46 27.37
CA LEU A 158 -1.21 -11.20 27.63
C LEU A 158 -0.97 -12.34 28.60
N ASP A 159 -2.00 -12.69 29.35
CA ASP A 159 -1.96 -13.82 30.26
C ASP A 159 -2.04 -15.17 29.53
N GLU A 160 -1.59 -16.22 30.21
CA GLU A 160 -1.56 -17.58 29.65
C GLU A 160 -2.97 -18.15 29.40
N GLN A 161 -3.96 -17.73 30.18
CA GLN A 161 -5.35 -18.24 30.03
C GLN A 161 -5.94 -17.73 28.71
N TYR A 162 -5.76 -16.45 28.40
CA TYR A 162 -6.17 -15.89 27.12
C TYR A 162 -5.45 -16.58 25.94
N LEU A 163 -4.13 -16.75 26.02
CA LEU A 163 -3.34 -17.39 24.96
C LEU A 163 -3.80 -18.85 24.74
N ALA A 164 -4.06 -19.60 25.81
CA ALA A 164 -4.59 -20.96 25.73
C ALA A 164 -5.99 -21.03 25.08
N MET A 165 -6.84 -20.01 25.28
CA MET A 165 -8.13 -19.93 24.60
C MET A 165 -7.97 -19.58 23.12
N LYS A 166 -7.03 -18.70 22.79
CA LYS A 166 -6.71 -18.35 21.41
C LYS A 166 -6.23 -19.54 20.58
N ASP A 167 -5.40 -20.39 21.14
CA ASP A 167 -4.92 -21.62 20.49
C ASP A 167 -6.05 -22.62 20.22
N LYS A 168 -7.12 -22.57 21.01
CA LYS A 168 -8.33 -23.40 20.86
C LYS A 168 -9.40 -22.77 19.95
N ARG A 169 -9.17 -21.58 19.41
CA ARG A 169 -10.17 -20.84 18.63
C ARG A 169 -10.75 -21.65 17.46
N ASP A 170 -9.93 -22.45 16.78
CA ASP A 170 -10.37 -23.32 15.68
C ASP A 170 -11.39 -24.39 16.13
N GLN A 171 -11.56 -24.61 17.43
CA GLN A 171 -12.50 -25.56 18.03
C GLN A 171 -13.83 -24.94 18.45
N PHE A 172 -14.02 -23.61 18.36
CA PHE A 172 -15.20 -22.89 18.83
C PHE A 172 -16.47 -23.23 18.03
N SER A 173 -16.83 -24.50 18.00
CA SER A 173 -18.09 -24.97 17.41
C SER A 173 -19.28 -24.61 18.32
N PRO A 174 -20.53 -24.63 17.79
CA PRO A 174 -21.72 -24.43 18.61
C PRO A 174 -21.82 -25.42 19.80
N THR A 175 -21.29 -26.66 19.63
CA THR A 175 -21.23 -27.65 20.72
C THR A 175 -20.17 -27.28 21.74
N TYR A 176 -18.99 -26.83 21.32
CA TYR A 176 -17.94 -26.34 22.20
C TYR A 176 -18.45 -25.10 22.99
N TYR A 177 -19.09 -24.15 22.29
CA TYR A 177 -19.69 -22.97 22.92
C TYR A 177 -20.68 -23.33 24.02
N ARG A 178 -21.62 -24.25 23.78
CA ARG A 178 -22.61 -24.70 24.81
C ARG A 178 -21.94 -25.26 26.05
N ARG A 179 -20.81 -25.97 25.90
CA ARG A 179 -20.05 -26.56 27.02
C ARG A 179 -19.17 -25.56 27.78
N HIS A 180 -18.73 -24.49 27.08
CA HIS A 180 -17.75 -23.53 27.58
C HIS A 180 -18.22 -22.07 27.44
N THR A 181 -19.53 -21.84 27.55
CA THR A 181 -20.18 -20.56 27.24
C THR A 181 -19.48 -19.36 27.89
N ASN A 182 -19.24 -19.40 29.21
CA ASN A 182 -18.62 -18.27 29.91
C ASN A 182 -17.16 -18.01 29.44
N LYS A 183 -16.39 -19.08 29.17
CA LYS A 183 -15.00 -18.93 28.71
C LYS A 183 -14.94 -18.32 27.32
N VAL A 184 -15.80 -18.75 26.40
CA VAL A 184 -15.82 -18.21 25.00
C VAL A 184 -16.38 -16.79 24.99
N ARG A 185 -17.41 -16.49 25.82
CA ARG A 185 -17.90 -15.11 25.97
C ARG A 185 -16.82 -14.18 26.51
N GLN A 186 -16.11 -14.61 27.56
CA GLN A 186 -15.02 -13.82 28.13
C GLN A 186 -13.93 -13.60 27.11
N TYR A 187 -13.52 -14.61 26.33
CA TYR A 187 -12.53 -14.49 25.28
C TYR A 187 -12.94 -13.46 24.21
N CYS A 188 -14.19 -13.47 23.74
CA CYS A 188 -14.70 -12.48 22.79
C CYS A 188 -14.72 -11.05 23.41
N ILE A 189 -15.10 -10.92 24.69
CA ILE A 189 -15.06 -9.64 25.40
C ILE A 189 -13.61 -9.15 25.56
N ASP A 190 -12.66 -10.04 25.83
CA ASP A 190 -11.24 -9.69 25.94
C ASP A 190 -10.70 -9.19 24.60
N ASP A 191 -11.07 -9.80 23.46
CA ASP A 191 -10.74 -9.29 22.11
C ASP A 191 -11.34 -7.88 21.88
N CYS A 192 -12.56 -7.61 22.36
CA CYS A 192 -13.18 -6.28 22.33
C CYS A 192 -12.42 -5.26 23.21
N ILE A 193 -12.01 -5.65 24.42
CA ILE A 193 -11.24 -4.80 25.35
C ILE A 193 -9.88 -4.47 24.74
N MET A 194 -9.17 -5.46 24.19
CA MET A 194 -7.90 -5.24 23.52
C MET A 194 -8.04 -4.29 22.33
N THR A 195 -9.10 -4.44 21.54
CA THR A 195 -9.42 -3.54 20.43
C THR A 195 -9.67 -2.12 20.92
N LYS A 196 -10.41 -1.93 22.01
CA LYS A 196 -10.64 -0.63 22.66
C LYS A 196 -9.33 -0.01 23.15
N GLU A 197 -8.53 -0.74 23.91
CA GLU A 197 -7.26 -0.23 24.48
C GLU A 197 -6.25 0.15 23.36
N LEU A 198 -6.13 -0.65 22.30
CA LEU A 198 -5.34 -0.30 21.12
C LEU A 198 -5.88 0.95 20.42
N SER A 199 -7.20 1.09 20.34
CA SER A 199 -7.82 2.28 19.72
C SER A 199 -7.57 3.53 20.56
N GLN A 200 -7.69 3.44 21.88
CA GLN A 200 -7.35 4.53 22.81
C GLN A 200 -5.88 4.91 22.70
N HIS A 201 -4.99 3.91 22.68
CA HIS A 201 -3.57 4.13 22.49
C HIS A 201 -3.28 4.86 21.16
N TRP A 202 -3.87 4.40 20.02
CA TRP A 202 -3.68 5.03 18.72
C TRP A 202 -4.20 6.48 18.70
N VAL A 203 -5.41 6.70 19.20
CA VAL A 203 -6.03 8.03 19.28
C VAL A 203 -5.17 8.99 20.11
N LYS A 204 -4.64 8.50 21.25
CA LYS A 204 -3.76 9.29 22.11
C LYS A 204 -2.47 9.67 21.41
N ILE A 205 -1.71 8.69 20.87
CA ILE A 205 -0.41 8.98 20.22
C ILE A 205 -0.58 9.81 18.95
N PHE A 206 -1.71 9.69 18.25
CA PHE A 206 -2.02 10.56 17.11
C PHE A 206 -2.28 12.00 17.57
N HIS A 207 -3.10 12.18 18.62
CA HIS A 207 -3.35 13.51 19.18
C HIS A 207 -2.07 14.16 19.72
N ASP A 208 -1.23 13.42 20.45
CA ASP A 208 0.03 13.92 20.99
C ASP A 208 1.01 14.30 19.86
N ALA A 209 0.92 13.64 18.69
CA ALA A 209 1.75 13.96 17.54
C ALA A 209 1.30 15.21 16.78
N PHE A 210 -0.03 15.42 16.62
CA PHE A 210 -0.62 16.40 15.69
C PHE A 210 -1.54 17.43 16.34
N LEU A 211 -1.86 17.31 17.64
CA LEU A 211 -2.64 18.25 18.47
C LEU A 211 -4.09 18.46 18.02
N PHE A 212 -4.70 17.47 17.39
CA PHE A 212 -6.12 17.47 17.03
C PHE A 212 -6.70 16.07 16.93
N TYR A 213 -8.03 15.95 16.91
CA TYR A 213 -8.74 14.72 16.65
C TYR A 213 -9.41 14.76 15.27
N PRO A 214 -9.21 13.74 14.41
CA PRO A 214 -9.94 13.65 13.15
C PRO A 214 -11.39 13.20 13.42
N LYS A 215 -12.35 13.69 12.64
CA LYS A 215 -13.75 13.23 12.76
C LYS A 215 -13.93 11.73 12.49
N ARG A 216 -13.04 11.12 11.74
CA ARG A 216 -13.16 9.72 11.29
C ARG A 216 -11.80 9.05 11.21
N TRP A 217 -11.74 7.77 11.54
CA TRP A 217 -10.53 6.95 11.50
C TRP A 217 -10.51 6.01 10.28
N ILE A 218 -10.80 6.54 9.07
CA ILE A 218 -11.06 5.73 7.86
C ILE A 218 -9.79 5.10 7.28
N SER A 219 -8.68 5.83 7.19
CA SER A 219 -7.43 5.35 6.62
C SER A 219 -6.28 6.32 6.85
N SER A 220 -5.05 5.82 6.75
CA SER A 220 -3.85 6.66 6.81
C SER A 220 -3.87 7.82 5.80
N GLY A 221 -4.33 7.59 4.56
CA GLY A 221 -4.48 8.65 3.57
C GLY A 221 -5.52 9.71 3.93
N TYR A 222 -6.62 9.33 4.59
CA TYR A 222 -7.58 10.31 5.12
C TYR A 222 -6.94 11.14 6.25
N LEU A 223 -6.23 10.48 7.16
CA LEU A 223 -5.53 11.17 8.25
C LEU A 223 -4.45 12.11 7.72
N ALA A 224 -3.67 11.68 6.73
CA ALA A 224 -2.66 12.52 6.08
C ALA A 224 -3.26 13.80 5.47
N GLU A 225 -4.41 13.68 4.78
CA GLU A 225 -5.14 14.83 4.26
C GLU A 225 -5.56 15.80 5.39
N LYS A 226 -6.06 15.25 6.52
CA LYS A 226 -6.48 16.09 7.66
C LYS A 226 -5.29 16.74 8.37
N VAL A 227 -4.16 16.04 8.47
CA VAL A 227 -2.92 16.61 9.01
C VAL A 227 -2.43 17.76 8.14
N LEU A 228 -2.38 17.60 6.81
CA LEU A 228 -2.01 18.70 5.92
C LEU A 228 -2.91 19.93 6.13
N PHE A 229 -4.23 19.75 6.09
CA PHE A 229 -5.17 20.87 6.24
C PHE A 229 -5.10 21.56 7.61
N ASN A 230 -4.93 20.77 8.69
CA ASN A 230 -4.85 21.30 10.03
C ASN A 230 -3.55 22.10 10.28
N HIS A 231 -2.50 21.80 9.54
CA HIS A 231 -1.22 22.53 9.59
C HIS A 231 -1.13 23.64 8.51
N GLY A 232 -2.25 24.00 7.87
CA GLY A 232 -2.26 25.08 6.87
C GLY A 232 -1.55 24.74 5.56
N ILE A 233 -1.26 23.46 5.30
CA ILE A 233 -0.60 23.03 4.06
C ILE A 233 -1.63 22.90 2.95
N ASP A 234 -1.57 23.83 2.00
CA ASP A 234 -2.44 23.83 0.84
C ASP A 234 -1.84 23.03 -0.32
N ILE A 235 -2.62 22.05 -0.79
CA ILE A 235 -2.35 21.35 -2.04
C ILE A 235 -3.13 22.06 -3.15
N PRO A 236 -2.54 22.42 -4.30
CA PRO A 236 -3.24 23.03 -5.41
C PRO A 236 -4.47 22.21 -5.81
N LYS A 237 -5.55 22.88 -6.13
CA LYS A 237 -6.76 22.22 -6.61
C LYS A 237 -6.50 21.63 -7.99
N PHE A 238 -7.10 20.50 -8.31
CA PHE A 238 -6.96 19.88 -9.62
C PHE A 238 -7.22 20.88 -10.76
N ASN A 239 -8.28 21.68 -10.66
CA ASN A 239 -8.66 22.63 -11.71
C ASN A 239 -7.78 23.91 -11.76
N SER A 240 -6.85 24.11 -10.81
CA SER A 240 -5.92 25.25 -10.87
C SER A 240 -4.77 25.04 -11.86
N ILE A 241 -4.58 23.81 -12.36
CA ILE A 241 -3.57 23.47 -13.37
C ILE A 241 -4.29 22.97 -14.64
N PRO A 242 -3.95 23.48 -15.83
CA PRO A 242 -4.59 23.11 -17.08
C PRO A 242 -4.63 21.60 -17.34
N TYR A 243 -5.75 21.11 -17.90
CA TYR A 243 -5.98 19.68 -18.12
C TYR A 243 -4.88 18.98 -18.95
N PRO A 244 -4.35 19.55 -20.05
CA PRO A 244 -3.30 18.89 -20.83
C PRO A 244 -2.03 18.60 -20.00
N ILE A 245 -1.69 19.50 -19.05
CA ILE A 245 -0.56 19.31 -18.13
C ILE A 245 -0.83 18.15 -17.17
N GLN A 246 -2.04 18.13 -16.60
CA GLN A 246 -2.47 17.06 -15.70
C GLN A 246 -2.52 15.71 -16.42
N ASP A 247 -2.97 15.66 -17.68
CA ASP A 247 -3.03 14.42 -18.46
C ASP A 247 -1.63 13.90 -18.77
N LEU A 248 -0.71 14.75 -19.23
CA LEU A 248 0.67 14.35 -19.48
C LEU A 248 1.36 13.88 -18.18
N ALA A 249 1.13 14.58 -17.07
CA ALA A 249 1.60 14.15 -15.75
C ALA A 249 1.02 12.79 -15.35
N TYR A 250 -0.27 12.56 -15.59
CA TYR A 250 -0.92 11.29 -15.27
C TYR A 250 -0.38 10.12 -16.09
N ARG A 251 -0.08 10.34 -17.37
CA ARG A 251 0.60 9.36 -18.25
C ARG A 251 2.00 9.04 -17.75
N SER A 252 2.75 10.05 -17.25
CA SER A 252 4.08 9.89 -16.64
C SER A 252 4.07 9.23 -15.27
N SER A 253 2.90 8.85 -14.75
CA SER A 253 2.78 8.27 -13.42
C SER A 253 3.00 6.76 -13.42
N PHE A 254 4.21 6.36 -13.11
CA PHE A 254 4.59 4.98 -12.81
C PHE A 254 4.72 4.81 -11.29
N GLY A 255 4.75 3.56 -10.82
CA GLY A 255 5.12 3.26 -9.42
C GLY A 255 6.62 3.44 -9.16
N GLY A 256 7.08 3.08 -7.98
CA GLY A 256 8.50 2.96 -7.68
C GLY A 256 9.17 1.90 -8.55
N ARG A 257 10.51 1.98 -8.72
CA ARG A 257 11.27 0.95 -9.42
C ARG A 257 11.30 -0.31 -8.56
N PHE A 258 10.75 -1.39 -9.11
CA PHE A 258 10.70 -2.68 -8.44
C PHE A 258 11.12 -3.76 -9.43
N GLU A 259 12.40 -4.12 -9.43
CA GLU A 259 13.03 -4.90 -10.47
C GLU A 259 14.17 -5.73 -9.88
N ILE A 260 14.23 -7.02 -10.20
CA ILE A 260 15.37 -7.88 -9.92
C ILE A 260 16.27 -7.96 -11.15
N LEU A 261 17.58 -7.88 -10.96
CA LEU A 261 18.59 -7.93 -12.02
C LEU A 261 19.33 -9.26 -11.97
N LYS A 262 19.51 -9.80 -10.77
CA LYS A 262 20.15 -11.09 -10.51
C LYS A 262 19.24 -11.95 -9.67
N ARG A 263 19.21 -13.26 -9.89
CA ARG A 263 18.41 -14.22 -9.12
C ARG A 263 19.18 -15.50 -8.83
N GLY A 264 18.66 -16.31 -7.89
CA GLY A 264 19.35 -17.46 -7.33
C GLY A 264 20.22 -17.06 -6.15
N PHE A 265 21.24 -17.82 -5.86
CA PHE A 265 22.14 -17.59 -4.73
C PHE A 265 23.14 -16.49 -5.06
N ILE A 266 23.05 -15.38 -4.38
CA ILE A 266 23.87 -14.19 -4.57
C ILE A 266 25.10 -14.19 -3.65
N GLY A 267 24.97 -14.82 -2.46
CA GLY A 267 25.97 -14.75 -1.40
C GLY A 267 25.91 -13.43 -0.64
N LYS A 268 27.05 -12.78 -0.44
CA LYS A 268 27.14 -11.54 0.32
C LYS A 268 26.57 -10.35 -0.45
N ALA A 269 25.68 -9.60 0.20
CA ALA A 269 25.13 -8.37 -0.36
C ALA A 269 24.78 -7.34 0.71
N TYR A 270 24.57 -6.09 0.28
CA TYR A 270 24.37 -4.90 1.09
C TYR A 270 23.10 -4.19 0.64
N LEU A 271 22.30 -3.76 1.60
CA LEU A 271 21.04 -3.06 1.35
C LEU A 271 21.17 -1.59 1.77
N TYR A 272 20.79 -0.71 0.85
CA TYR A 272 20.73 0.74 1.04
C TYR A 272 19.32 1.24 0.79
N ASP A 273 18.86 2.16 1.64
CA ASP A 273 17.50 2.73 1.56
C ASP A 273 17.56 4.26 1.56
N ILE A 274 16.65 4.90 0.80
CA ILE A 274 16.52 6.36 0.83
C ILE A 274 15.70 6.76 2.06
N ASN A 275 16.27 7.57 2.93
CA ASN A 275 15.60 8.08 4.11
C ASN A 275 14.33 8.84 3.77
N SER A 276 13.16 8.21 3.94
CA SER A 276 11.85 8.80 3.64
C SER A 276 11.76 9.39 2.22
N ALA A 277 12.05 8.57 1.20
CA ALA A 277 12.18 8.97 -0.21
C ALA A 277 11.01 9.81 -0.73
N TYR A 278 9.76 9.36 -0.55
CA TYR A 278 8.59 10.09 -1.04
C TYR A 278 8.30 11.38 -0.27
N PRO A 279 8.42 11.44 1.06
CA PRO A 279 8.41 12.71 1.80
C PRO A 279 9.47 13.70 1.33
N ASN A 280 10.70 13.25 1.09
CA ASN A 280 11.76 14.09 0.52
C ASN A 280 11.38 14.64 -0.86
N ALA A 281 10.92 13.79 -1.77
CA ALA A 281 10.48 14.25 -3.08
C ALA A 281 9.32 15.25 -3.00
N PHE A 282 8.39 15.08 -2.04
CA PHE A 282 7.30 16.01 -1.79
C PHE A 282 7.80 17.35 -1.23
N SER A 283 8.78 17.34 -0.31
CA SER A 283 9.36 18.55 0.27
C SER A 283 10.07 19.44 -0.76
N ASN A 284 10.52 18.86 -1.87
CA ASN A 284 11.22 19.55 -2.96
C ASN A 284 10.30 20.09 -4.07
N ILE A 285 8.98 19.99 -3.92
CA ILE A 285 8.02 20.54 -4.89
C ILE A 285 7.93 22.06 -4.71
N PRO A 286 8.15 22.86 -5.77
CA PRO A 286 8.00 24.31 -5.72
C PRO A 286 6.53 24.73 -5.54
N ASP A 287 6.30 25.99 -5.20
CA ASP A 287 4.95 26.56 -5.15
C ASP A 287 4.32 26.58 -6.55
N LEU A 288 3.45 25.61 -6.82
CA LEU A 288 2.77 25.45 -8.10
C LEU A 288 1.74 26.56 -8.41
N ASN A 289 1.39 27.38 -7.41
CA ASN A 289 0.50 28.54 -7.60
C ASN A 289 1.30 29.79 -8.02
N ASN A 290 2.63 29.77 -7.92
CA ASN A 290 3.50 30.91 -8.16
C ASN A 290 4.56 30.61 -9.20
N GLY A 291 4.15 30.55 -10.47
CA GLY A 291 5.02 30.25 -11.60
C GLY A 291 4.28 30.21 -12.92
N LYS A 292 4.94 29.70 -13.94
CA LYS A 292 4.35 29.53 -15.27
C LYS A 292 4.65 28.15 -15.84
N TRP A 293 3.70 27.60 -16.59
CA TRP A 293 3.87 26.41 -17.40
C TRP A 293 4.28 26.77 -18.83
N LEU A 294 5.28 26.11 -19.34
CA LEU A 294 5.73 26.23 -20.73
C LEU A 294 5.48 24.93 -21.48
N HIS A 295 4.94 25.05 -22.69
CA HIS A 295 4.81 23.97 -23.66
C HIS A 295 5.96 24.05 -24.67
N ARG A 296 6.83 23.02 -24.72
CA ARG A 296 8.00 23.05 -25.62
C ARG A 296 8.64 21.67 -25.83
N LYS A 297 9.44 21.54 -26.88
CA LYS A 297 10.17 20.31 -27.28
C LYS A 297 11.65 20.30 -26.87
N SER A 298 12.04 21.12 -25.91
CA SER A 298 13.41 21.15 -25.36
C SER A 298 13.33 21.42 -23.83
N VAL A 299 14.32 21.00 -23.08
CA VAL A 299 14.39 21.29 -21.64
C VAL A 299 14.70 22.77 -21.42
N HIS A 300 13.95 23.42 -20.54
CA HIS A 300 14.26 24.76 -20.06
C HIS A 300 15.16 24.68 -18.83
N GLN A 301 16.22 25.50 -18.81
CA GLN A 301 17.22 25.45 -17.73
C GLN A 301 16.64 25.71 -16.33
N ASP A 302 15.64 26.59 -16.21
CA ASP A 302 15.01 26.97 -14.94
C ASP A 302 13.80 26.10 -14.56
N ALA A 303 13.47 25.08 -15.37
CA ALA A 303 12.37 24.18 -15.06
C ALA A 303 12.68 23.37 -13.79
N LYS A 304 11.72 23.32 -12.86
CA LYS A 304 11.82 22.53 -11.63
C LYS A 304 10.91 21.31 -11.64
N ILE A 305 9.80 21.37 -12.38
CA ILE A 305 8.91 20.24 -12.66
C ILE A 305 8.68 20.16 -14.15
N GLY A 306 8.58 18.96 -14.69
CA GLY A 306 8.27 18.75 -16.09
C GLY A 306 7.81 17.33 -16.35
N PHE A 307 6.96 17.20 -17.37
CA PHE A 307 6.46 15.93 -17.89
C PHE A 307 6.70 15.91 -19.39
N PHE A 308 7.21 14.79 -19.87
CA PHE A 308 7.72 14.67 -21.22
C PHE A 308 7.18 13.40 -21.88
N ARG A 309 6.72 13.52 -23.11
CA ARG A 309 6.57 12.44 -24.06
C ARG A 309 7.84 12.37 -24.86
N ILE A 310 8.51 11.23 -24.87
CA ILE A 310 9.81 11.06 -25.51
C ILE A 310 9.83 9.83 -26.42
N LEU A 311 10.66 9.89 -27.45
CA LEU A 311 11.15 8.73 -28.15
C LEU A 311 12.52 8.40 -27.54
N ALA A 312 12.60 7.30 -26.81
CA ALA A 312 13.84 6.77 -26.27
C ALA A 312 14.55 5.90 -27.31
N ASP A 313 15.88 5.89 -27.27
CA ASP A 313 16.76 5.05 -28.08
C ASP A 313 17.94 4.63 -27.19
N ILE A 314 17.69 3.58 -26.38
CA ILE A 314 18.61 3.12 -25.35
C ILE A 314 19.44 1.97 -25.89
N PRO A 315 20.80 2.05 -25.83
CA PRO A 315 21.66 0.97 -26.31
C PRO A 315 21.36 -0.36 -25.62
N ASP A 316 21.39 -1.46 -26.37
CA ASP A 316 21.07 -2.80 -25.86
C ASP A 316 22.10 -3.31 -24.81
N GLU A 317 23.32 -2.81 -24.87
CA GLU A 317 24.37 -3.09 -23.88
C GLU A 317 24.17 -2.40 -22.53
N LYS A 318 23.22 -1.42 -22.45
CA LYS A 318 22.93 -0.70 -21.21
C LYS A 318 22.22 -1.60 -20.19
N TYR A 319 22.95 -2.03 -19.19
CA TYR A 319 22.47 -3.02 -18.20
C TYR A 319 21.31 -2.50 -17.32
N ILE A 320 21.37 -1.22 -16.93
CA ILE A 320 20.33 -0.54 -16.13
C ILE A 320 19.81 0.67 -16.93
N PRO A 321 18.74 0.53 -17.73
CA PRO A 321 18.11 1.66 -18.41
C PRO A 321 17.39 2.60 -17.45
N ALA A 322 17.31 3.90 -17.81
CA ALA A 322 16.71 4.93 -16.96
C ALA A 322 15.20 5.02 -17.08
N PHE A 323 14.63 4.81 -18.28
CA PHE A 323 13.25 5.16 -18.56
C PHE A 323 12.26 4.03 -18.32
N PRO A 324 11.14 4.30 -17.62
CA PRO A 324 10.07 3.34 -17.44
C PRO A 324 9.25 3.18 -18.72
N PHE A 325 8.77 1.96 -18.95
CA PHE A 325 7.81 1.62 -19.99
C PHE A 325 6.73 0.72 -19.40
N LYS A 326 5.48 0.86 -19.82
CA LYS A 326 4.37 0.07 -19.29
C LYS A 326 3.84 -0.89 -20.36
N ALA A 327 3.95 -2.19 -20.08
CA ALA A 327 3.40 -3.26 -20.92
C ALA A 327 2.56 -4.23 -20.06
N ASN A 328 1.36 -4.56 -20.51
CA ASN A 328 0.48 -5.54 -19.85
C ASN A 328 0.32 -5.31 -18.33
N GLY A 329 0.13 -4.05 -17.91
CA GLY A 329 0.01 -3.68 -16.51
C GLY A 329 1.31 -3.69 -15.71
N THR A 330 2.45 -4.07 -16.31
CA THR A 330 3.77 -4.18 -15.69
C THR A 330 4.65 -3.00 -16.10
N VAL A 331 5.41 -2.46 -15.16
CA VAL A 331 6.43 -1.44 -15.43
C VAL A 331 7.76 -2.12 -15.67
N LEU A 332 8.36 -1.82 -16.83
CA LEU A 332 9.65 -2.31 -17.32
C LEU A 332 10.64 -1.14 -17.43
N PHE A 333 11.92 -1.45 -17.51
CA PHE A 333 13.00 -0.50 -17.87
C PHE A 333 13.80 -1.12 -19.03
N PRO A 334 13.30 -0.94 -20.26
CA PRO A 334 13.84 -1.61 -21.43
C PRO A 334 14.99 -0.85 -22.09
N SER A 335 15.75 -1.54 -22.91
CA SER A 335 16.60 -0.99 -23.98
C SER A 335 15.87 -0.90 -25.31
N GLY A 336 16.55 -0.44 -26.36
CA GLY A 336 16.01 -0.30 -27.70
C GLY A 336 15.22 0.99 -27.93
N LYS A 337 14.40 1.00 -28.98
CA LYS A 337 13.69 2.19 -29.44
C LYS A 337 12.20 2.13 -29.08
N PHE A 338 11.75 3.06 -28.23
CA PHE A 338 10.36 3.08 -27.75
C PHE A 338 9.90 4.47 -27.34
N GLU A 339 8.60 4.69 -27.47
CA GLU A 339 7.95 5.91 -26.96
C GLU A 339 7.47 5.71 -25.54
N THR A 340 7.74 6.68 -24.66
CA THR A 340 7.28 6.65 -23.27
C THR A 340 7.05 8.05 -22.71
N TYR A 341 6.58 8.09 -21.45
CA TYR A 341 6.31 9.30 -20.69
C TYR A 341 7.20 9.33 -19.45
N VAL A 342 7.87 10.45 -19.22
CA VAL A 342 8.84 10.59 -18.11
C VAL A 342 8.70 11.93 -17.41
N THR A 343 9.24 12.02 -16.21
CA THR A 343 9.34 13.26 -15.44
C THR A 343 10.68 13.95 -15.69
N LEU A 344 10.78 15.23 -15.36
CA LEU A 344 12.02 16.00 -15.51
C LEU A 344 13.22 15.35 -14.78
N PRO A 345 13.12 14.89 -13.53
CA PRO A 345 14.24 14.22 -12.87
C PRO A 345 14.75 12.99 -13.62
N GLU A 346 13.86 12.15 -14.16
CA GLU A 346 14.22 10.97 -14.95
C GLU A 346 14.90 11.35 -16.25
N LEU A 347 14.40 12.39 -16.92
CA LEU A 347 14.98 12.89 -18.15
C LEU A 347 16.40 13.41 -17.95
N LEU A 348 16.63 14.19 -16.88
CA LEU A 348 17.93 14.76 -16.55
C LEU A 348 18.96 13.71 -16.09
N ALA A 349 18.51 12.60 -15.51
CA ALA A 349 19.37 11.49 -15.10
C ALA A 349 19.96 10.74 -16.32
N CYS A 350 19.26 10.75 -17.46
CA CYS A 350 19.64 10.05 -18.68
C CYS A 350 20.48 10.92 -19.61
N GLU A 351 21.31 10.29 -20.44
CA GLU A 351 22.11 10.99 -21.44
C GLU A 351 21.24 11.53 -22.60
N LYS A 352 21.45 12.80 -22.97
CA LYS A 352 20.65 13.49 -24.02
C LYS A 352 20.64 12.79 -25.37
N LYS A 353 21.70 12.05 -25.71
CA LYS A 353 21.80 11.34 -27.00
C LYS A 353 20.83 10.14 -27.09
N TRP A 354 20.28 9.66 -25.97
CA TRP A 354 19.41 8.48 -25.90
C TRP A 354 17.92 8.78 -25.93
N TYR A 355 17.54 10.03 -26.19
CA TYR A 355 16.13 10.37 -26.35
C TYR A 355 15.89 11.60 -27.22
N LYS A 356 14.69 11.65 -27.80
CA LYS A 356 14.16 12.83 -28.47
C LYS A 356 12.86 13.25 -27.77
N ILE A 357 12.75 14.54 -27.42
CA ILE A 357 11.53 15.09 -26.82
C ILE A 357 10.50 15.30 -27.91
N LEU A 358 9.35 14.65 -27.82
CA LEU A 358 8.22 14.79 -28.73
C LEU A 358 7.27 15.89 -28.28
N ASP A 359 7.04 15.96 -26.96
CA ASP A 359 6.15 16.92 -26.32
C ASP A 359 6.51 17.12 -24.86
N SER A 360 6.24 18.29 -24.27
CA SER A 360 6.40 18.48 -22.82
C SER A 360 5.67 19.69 -22.28
N PHE A 361 5.31 19.60 -21.00
CA PHE A 361 4.94 20.74 -20.17
C PHE A 361 5.93 20.88 -19.00
N GLN A 362 6.46 22.08 -18.81
CA GLN A 362 7.51 22.36 -17.83
C GLN A 362 7.12 23.56 -16.98
N PHE A 363 7.29 23.45 -15.66
CA PHE A 363 6.98 24.52 -14.72
C PHE A 363 8.24 25.27 -14.29
N ILE A 364 8.17 26.58 -14.43
CA ILE A 364 9.18 27.54 -13.98
C ILE A 364 8.59 28.31 -12.81
N PRO A 365 9.07 28.11 -11.59
CA PRO A 365 8.63 28.89 -10.44
C PRO A 365 9.15 30.33 -10.52
N LYS A 366 8.40 31.29 -9.99
CA LYS A 366 8.85 32.67 -9.85
C LYS A 366 9.82 32.88 -8.69
N THR A 367 9.75 32.01 -7.69
CA THR A 367 10.57 32.04 -6.49
C THR A 367 11.12 30.67 -6.16
N ASN A 368 12.13 30.59 -5.30
CA ASN A 368 12.68 29.32 -4.81
C ASN A 368 11.91 28.79 -3.59
N HIS A 369 10.71 29.32 -3.31
CA HIS A 369 9.89 28.88 -2.19
C HIS A 369 9.41 27.43 -2.37
N LEU A 370 9.56 26.62 -1.31
CA LEU A 370 9.18 25.21 -1.24
C LEU A 370 8.15 25.04 -0.10
N PRO A 371 6.86 25.15 -0.40
CA PRO A 371 5.80 25.31 0.61
C PRO A 371 5.63 24.10 1.52
N TYR A 372 6.17 22.95 1.15
CA TYR A 372 6.02 21.71 1.91
C TYR A 372 7.27 21.34 2.73
N ARG A 373 8.40 22.04 2.49
CA ARG A 373 9.72 21.66 3.02
C ARG A 373 9.76 21.68 4.53
N GLU A 374 9.49 22.83 5.12
CA GLU A 374 9.54 23.01 6.57
C GLU A 374 8.64 22.00 7.30
N PHE A 375 7.41 21.83 6.81
CA PHE A 375 6.47 20.87 7.39
C PHE A 375 7.00 19.42 7.37
N ILE A 376 7.55 18.98 6.24
CA ILE A 376 8.07 17.61 6.10
C ILE A 376 9.34 17.40 6.92
N GLU A 377 10.27 18.35 6.90
CA GLU A 377 11.52 18.30 7.66
C GLU A 377 11.23 18.24 9.17
N ASN A 378 10.35 19.11 9.68
CA ASN A 378 9.92 19.10 11.08
C ASN A 378 9.29 17.75 11.51
N LEU A 379 8.42 17.18 10.68
CA LEU A 379 7.83 15.86 10.98
C LEU A 379 8.87 14.74 10.94
N TYR A 380 9.81 14.81 10.01
CA TYR A 380 10.88 13.82 9.89
C TYR A 380 11.83 13.87 11.08
N GLU A 381 12.32 15.05 11.47
CA GLU A 381 13.21 15.25 12.60
C GLU A 381 12.56 14.84 13.93
N LYS A 382 11.30 15.25 14.15
CA LYS A 382 10.50 14.82 15.30
C LYS A 382 10.39 13.29 15.34
N ARG A 383 10.12 12.66 14.18
CA ARG A 383 10.06 11.19 14.07
C ARG A 383 11.41 10.55 14.41
N MET A 384 12.53 11.07 13.89
CA MET A 384 13.85 10.49 14.12
C MET A 384 14.26 10.58 15.60
N THR A 385 13.97 11.69 16.26
CA THR A 385 14.16 11.88 17.70
C THR A 385 13.35 10.86 18.50
N LEU A 386 12.06 10.72 18.21
CA LEU A 386 11.17 9.77 18.89
C LEU A 386 11.55 8.31 18.62
N LYS A 387 12.04 8.00 17.41
CA LYS A 387 12.53 6.65 17.06
C LYS A 387 13.76 6.27 17.90
N LYS A 388 14.71 7.19 18.09
CA LYS A 388 15.89 6.98 18.96
C LYS A 388 15.50 6.74 20.42
N GLN A 389 14.41 7.36 20.88
CA GLN A 389 13.85 7.21 22.22
C GLN A 389 12.94 6.00 22.39
N ASN A 390 12.76 5.18 21.36
CA ASN A 390 11.73 4.11 21.30
C ASN A 390 10.31 4.59 21.66
N ASN A 391 10.00 5.87 21.40
CA ASN A 391 8.72 6.46 21.73
C ASN A 391 7.63 6.04 20.71
N PRO A 392 6.48 5.50 21.14
CA PRO A 392 5.41 5.04 20.24
C PRO A 392 4.81 6.16 19.36
N MET A 393 4.92 7.45 19.73
CA MET A 393 4.48 8.57 18.91
C MET A 393 5.20 8.65 17.54
N GLN A 394 6.35 7.98 17.34
CA GLN A 394 7.00 7.88 16.03
C GLN A 394 6.13 7.15 15.00
N LEU A 395 5.18 6.28 15.44
CA LEU A 395 4.36 5.48 14.54
C LEU A 395 3.36 6.31 13.72
N PRO A 396 2.51 7.19 14.31
CA PRO A 396 1.66 8.07 13.52
C PRO A 396 2.45 8.99 12.58
N LEU A 397 3.59 9.50 12.99
CA LEU A 397 4.45 10.33 12.12
C LEU A 397 4.92 9.54 10.89
N LYS A 398 5.40 8.30 11.09
CA LYS A 398 5.80 7.40 9.98
C LYS A 398 4.65 7.14 9.02
N ILE A 399 3.46 6.83 9.56
CA ILE A 399 2.28 6.48 8.75
C ILE A 399 1.81 7.69 7.94
N ILE A 400 1.77 8.87 8.55
CA ILE A 400 1.33 10.09 7.86
C ILE A 400 2.31 10.51 6.77
N LEU A 401 3.60 10.57 7.06
CA LEU A 401 4.63 10.89 6.08
C LEU A 401 4.53 9.99 4.84
N ASN A 402 4.38 8.68 5.04
CA ASN A 402 4.27 7.73 3.93
C ASN A 402 2.91 7.81 3.19
N ALA A 403 1.85 8.30 3.84
CA ALA A 403 0.52 8.35 3.27
C ALA A 403 0.25 9.62 2.44
N ILE A 404 0.98 10.71 2.65
CA ILE A 404 0.80 11.99 1.94
C ILE A 404 0.87 11.78 0.43
N TYR A 405 1.95 11.18 -0.04
CA TYR A 405 2.15 10.88 -1.46
C TYR A 405 0.98 10.07 -2.05
N GLY A 406 0.64 8.95 -1.41
CA GLY A 406 -0.42 8.07 -1.89
C GLY A 406 -1.78 8.77 -1.96
N LYS A 407 -2.01 9.76 -1.11
CA LYS A 407 -3.26 10.53 -1.10
C LYS A 407 -3.36 11.51 -2.27
N THR A 408 -2.27 12.07 -2.75
CA THR A 408 -2.26 12.95 -3.93
C THR A 408 -2.52 12.19 -5.23
N GLY A 409 -2.29 10.86 -5.25
CA GLY A 409 -2.61 9.98 -6.38
C GLY A 409 -3.87 9.13 -6.20
N ALA A 410 -4.60 9.31 -5.08
CA ALA A 410 -5.70 8.43 -4.71
C ALA A 410 -6.92 8.59 -5.62
N ASN A 411 -7.36 7.49 -6.22
CA ASN A 411 -8.67 7.39 -6.88
C ASN A 411 -9.35 6.08 -6.47
N THR A 412 -10.67 6.11 -6.37
CA THR A 412 -11.49 4.94 -6.05
C THR A 412 -12.71 4.91 -6.96
N ASN A 413 -12.92 3.82 -7.67
CA ASN A 413 -14.03 3.67 -8.62
C ASN A 413 -14.06 4.81 -9.66
N ARG A 414 -12.91 5.19 -10.20
CA ARG A 414 -12.75 6.32 -11.14
C ARG A 414 -13.09 7.70 -10.55
N ILE A 415 -13.25 7.80 -9.22
CA ILE A 415 -13.46 9.08 -8.54
C ILE A 415 -12.15 9.49 -7.87
N SER A 416 -11.65 10.68 -8.21
CA SER A 416 -10.45 11.24 -7.61
C SER A 416 -10.66 11.59 -6.13
N GLY A 417 -9.60 11.48 -5.32
CA GLY A 417 -9.58 11.97 -3.94
C GLY A 417 -9.62 13.51 -3.88
N ASN A 418 -9.86 14.06 -2.69
CA ASN A 418 -9.98 15.52 -2.50
C ASN A 418 -8.70 16.29 -2.86
N ILE A 419 -7.53 15.70 -2.62
CA ILE A 419 -6.23 16.29 -2.96
C ILE A 419 -5.55 15.57 -4.12
N PHE A 420 -6.33 14.98 -5.02
CA PHE A 420 -5.81 14.31 -6.21
C PHE A 420 -5.20 15.32 -7.17
N ILE A 421 -3.93 15.16 -7.49
CA ILE A 421 -3.19 16.03 -8.40
C ILE A 421 -2.04 15.26 -9.09
N PRO A 422 -2.22 14.87 -10.37
CA PRO A 422 -1.24 14.13 -11.15
C PRO A 422 0.17 14.72 -11.14
N VAL A 423 0.29 16.03 -11.24
CA VAL A 423 1.56 16.75 -11.23
C VAL A 423 2.42 16.38 -10.00
N ILE A 424 1.81 16.33 -8.81
CA ILE A 424 2.54 16.06 -7.57
C ILE A 424 2.96 14.58 -7.49
N PHE A 425 1.99 13.64 -7.57
CA PHE A 425 2.35 12.24 -7.31
C PHE A 425 3.23 11.62 -8.41
N SER A 426 3.10 12.09 -9.66
CA SER A 426 3.95 11.60 -10.73
C SER A 426 5.38 12.11 -10.59
N HIS A 427 5.54 13.40 -10.23
CA HIS A 427 6.86 13.96 -9.93
C HIS A 427 7.56 13.22 -8.79
N ILE A 428 6.85 12.95 -7.68
CA ILE A 428 7.43 12.26 -6.51
C ILE A 428 8.00 10.89 -6.89
N THR A 429 7.26 10.08 -7.63
CA THR A 429 7.74 8.74 -8.01
C THR A 429 8.86 8.79 -9.05
N GLY A 430 8.79 9.74 -9.98
CA GLY A 430 9.86 9.96 -10.97
C GLY A 430 11.14 10.46 -10.32
N TYR A 431 11.03 11.37 -9.35
CA TYR A 431 12.16 11.86 -8.57
C TYR A 431 12.88 10.72 -7.83
N THR A 432 12.12 9.85 -7.15
CA THR A 432 12.70 8.70 -6.44
C THR A 432 13.36 7.70 -7.40
N ARG A 433 12.74 7.42 -8.57
CA ARG A 433 13.38 6.55 -9.58
C ARG A 433 14.67 7.15 -10.13
N ALA A 434 14.70 8.46 -10.36
CA ALA A 434 15.90 9.17 -10.77
C ALA A 434 17.01 9.12 -9.72
N GLN A 435 16.67 9.26 -8.41
CA GLN A 435 17.65 9.12 -7.33
C GLN A 435 18.29 7.73 -7.31
N LEU A 436 17.50 6.66 -7.46
CA LEU A 436 18.01 5.29 -7.55
C LEU A 436 18.95 5.10 -8.73
N TYR A 437 18.60 5.65 -9.89
CA TYR A 437 19.43 5.57 -11.09
C TYR A 437 20.74 6.38 -10.95
N ASN A 438 20.66 7.59 -10.40
CA ASN A 438 21.83 8.44 -10.16
C ASN A 438 22.80 7.81 -9.18
N MET A 439 22.30 7.22 -8.10
CA MET A 439 23.12 6.50 -7.11
C MET A 439 23.94 5.39 -7.77
N VAL A 440 23.31 4.59 -8.64
CA VAL A 440 24.02 3.54 -9.39
C VAL A 440 25.10 4.12 -10.30
N LYS A 441 24.79 5.23 -11.01
CA LYS A 441 25.70 5.90 -11.92
C LYS A 441 26.88 6.55 -11.20
N GLU A 442 26.62 7.29 -10.13
CA GLU A 442 27.61 8.02 -9.36
C GLU A 442 28.64 7.09 -8.69
N HIS A 443 28.18 5.93 -8.22
CA HIS A 443 29.06 4.94 -7.59
C HIS A 443 29.59 3.88 -8.54
N GLY A 444 29.19 3.91 -9.83
CA GLY A 444 29.63 2.95 -10.84
C GLY A 444 29.32 1.49 -10.49
N ILE A 445 28.16 1.23 -9.85
CA ILE A 445 27.75 -0.10 -9.35
C ILE A 445 26.77 -0.82 -10.28
N GLU A 446 26.71 -0.44 -11.54
CA GLU A 446 25.69 -0.94 -12.46
C GLU A 446 25.64 -2.47 -12.50
N ARG A 447 26.79 -3.14 -12.52
CA ARG A 447 26.88 -4.61 -12.54
C ARG A 447 26.81 -5.25 -11.14
N ASP A 448 26.89 -4.46 -10.08
CA ASP A 448 26.81 -4.95 -8.70
C ASP A 448 25.39 -4.98 -8.17
N VAL A 449 24.43 -4.26 -8.80
CA VAL A 449 23.04 -4.23 -8.37
C VAL A 449 22.36 -5.59 -8.52
N VAL A 450 21.78 -6.06 -7.42
CA VAL A 450 20.99 -7.30 -7.36
C VAL A 450 19.52 -7.01 -7.64
N PHE A 451 18.94 -6.02 -6.97
CA PHE A 451 17.56 -5.59 -7.17
C PHE A 451 17.33 -4.13 -6.74
N PHE A 452 16.25 -3.58 -7.27
CA PHE A 452 15.60 -2.36 -6.76
C PHE A 452 14.27 -2.71 -6.08
N ALA A 453 14.00 -2.12 -4.93
CA ALA A 453 12.73 -2.30 -4.22
C ALA A 453 12.13 -0.96 -3.79
N THR A 454 11.57 -0.23 -4.74
CA THR A 454 10.86 1.05 -4.57
C THR A 454 11.80 2.22 -4.28
N ASP A 455 12.43 2.24 -3.12
CA ASP A 455 13.33 3.24 -2.56
C ASP A 455 14.64 2.65 -2.03
N SER A 456 14.82 1.34 -2.23
CA SER A 456 16.01 0.60 -1.80
C SER A 456 16.79 0.02 -2.97
N ILE A 457 18.11 -0.15 -2.78
CA ILE A 457 19.04 -0.84 -3.69
C ILE A 457 19.77 -1.94 -2.92
N CYS A 458 19.76 -3.15 -3.46
CA CYS A 458 20.62 -4.23 -3.00
C CYS A 458 21.80 -4.36 -3.95
N SER A 459 23.02 -4.36 -3.42
CA SER A 459 24.28 -4.44 -4.17
C SER A 459 25.22 -5.48 -3.59
N THR A 460 25.97 -6.18 -4.45
CA THR A 460 27.06 -7.07 -4.03
C THR A 460 28.30 -6.29 -3.60
N ARG A 461 28.42 -5.03 -4.00
CA ARG A 461 29.52 -4.14 -3.59
C ARG A 461 29.10 -3.28 -2.41
N LYS A 462 29.96 -3.25 -1.36
CA LYS A 462 29.78 -2.35 -0.23
C LYS A 462 30.12 -0.92 -0.63
N LEU A 463 29.28 0.02 -0.23
CA LEU A 463 29.47 1.45 -0.43
C LEU A 463 29.67 2.14 0.92
N ASP A 464 30.51 3.15 0.95
CA ASP A 464 30.70 3.99 2.13
C ASP A 464 29.62 5.09 2.17
N ILE A 465 28.38 4.67 2.47
CA ILE A 465 27.19 5.51 2.52
C ILE A 465 26.40 5.12 3.75
N ASP A 466 26.20 6.06 4.66
CA ASP A 466 25.31 5.88 5.82
C ASP A 466 24.86 7.25 6.35
N SER A 467 23.85 7.83 5.74
CA SER A 467 23.29 9.11 6.17
C SER A 467 22.00 8.94 6.96
N THR A 468 21.76 9.85 7.88
CA THR A 468 20.48 9.95 8.60
C THR A 468 19.61 11.11 8.12
N LYS A 469 20.06 11.88 7.10
CA LYS A 469 19.33 13.03 6.59
C LYS A 469 18.18 12.61 5.67
N LEU A 470 17.14 13.41 5.67
CA LEU A 470 15.98 13.23 4.78
C LEU A 470 16.42 13.18 3.31
N GLY A 471 16.02 12.13 2.59
CA GLY A 471 16.29 11.96 1.17
C GLY A 471 17.69 11.48 0.80
N GLU A 472 18.59 11.33 1.75
CA GLU A 472 19.90 10.71 1.50
C GLU A 472 19.85 9.19 1.73
N PHE A 473 20.78 8.47 1.13
CA PHE A 473 20.89 7.02 1.31
C PHE A 473 21.50 6.68 2.67
N SER A 474 20.93 5.69 3.32
CA SER A 474 21.46 5.05 4.52
C SER A 474 21.81 3.60 4.25
N PHE A 475 22.78 3.09 4.96
CA PHE A 475 23.04 1.66 5.05
C PHE A 475 21.94 1.02 5.93
N ASP A 476 21.18 0.06 5.39
CA ASP A 476 20.12 -0.59 6.13
C ASP A 476 20.58 -1.91 6.75
N ASN A 477 21.25 -2.78 5.95
CA ASN A 477 21.68 -4.09 6.43
C ASN A 477 22.68 -4.76 5.48
N GLU A 478 23.36 -5.83 5.96
CA GLU A 478 24.15 -6.77 5.15
C GLU A 478 23.77 -8.21 5.47
N ALA A 479 23.96 -9.10 4.52
CA ALA A 479 23.76 -10.53 4.69
C ALA A 479 24.76 -11.32 3.83
N ASP A 480 25.21 -12.47 4.33
CA ASP A 480 26.17 -13.35 3.63
C ASP A 480 25.51 -14.46 2.82
N ASP A 481 24.17 -14.62 2.94
CA ASP A 481 23.39 -15.71 2.37
C ASP A 481 22.19 -15.22 1.53
N VAL A 482 22.36 -14.14 0.80
CA VAL A 482 21.29 -13.55 0.01
C VAL A 482 20.91 -14.48 -1.15
N GLU A 483 19.62 -14.77 -1.27
CA GLU A 483 19.06 -15.55 -2.36
C GLU A 483 17.79 -14.87 -2.88
N VAL A 484 17.69 -14.68 -4.19
CA VAL A 484 16.57 -13.97 -4.83
C VAL A 484 15.86 -14.91 -5.80
N LEU A 485 14.58 -15.18 -5.57
CA LEU A 485 13.77 -16.00 -6.46
C LEU A 485 12.98 -15.15 -7.45
N GLN A 486 12.30 -14.14 -6.95
CA GLN A 486 11.55 -13.17 -7.78
C GLN A 486 11.26 -11.88 -7.00
N ASN A 487 10.66 -10.89 -7.68
CA ASN A 487 10.30 -9.62 -7.05
C ASN A 487 9.48 -9.80 -5.75
N GLY A 488 10.10 -9.46 -4.61
CA GLY A 488 9.50 -9.55 -3.28
C GLY A 488 9.53 -10.95 -2.65
N ILE A 489 10.16 -11.93 -3.29
CA ILE A 489 10.46 -13.24 -2.70
C ILE A 489 11.96 -13.43 -2.73
N TYR A 490 12.59 -13.17 -1.60
CA TYR A 490 14.04 -13.25 -1.45
C TYR A 490 14.43 -13.47 0.01
N ARG A 491 15.57 -14.10 0.25
CA ARG A 491 16.22 -14.21 1.55
C ARG A 491 17.24 -13.10 1.70
N PHE A 492 17.18 -12.39 2.81
CA PHE A 492 18.15 -11.42 3.27
C PHE A 492 18.12 -11.48 4.80
N ASN A 493 19.01 -12.26 5.41
CA ASN A 493 18.93 -12.73 6.81
C ASN A 493 17.65 -13.50 7.16
N SER A 494 16.53 -13.21 6.51
CA SER A 494 15.26 -13.92 6.63
C SER A 494 14.46 -13.78 5.33
N TRP A 495 13.56 -14.74 5.06
CA TRP A 495 12.73 -14.72 3.87
C TRP A 495 11.71 -13.58 3.88
N LYS A 496 11.76 -12.74 2.86
CA LYS A 496 10.69 -11.82 2.49
C LYS A 496 9.74 -12.54 1.54
N LYS A 497 8.44 -12.52 1.85
CA LYS A 497 7.44 -13.41 1.25
C LYS A 497 6.25 -12.62 0.69
N ARG A 498 6.52 -11.62 -0.14
CA ARG A 498 5.46 -10.78 -0.72
C ARG A 498 4.49 -11.60 -1.57
N GLY A 499 3.20 -11.54 -1.26
CA GLY A 499 2.16 -12.28 -1.99
C GLY A 499 2.05 -13.77 -1.62
N LEU A 500 2.97 -14.29 -0.82
CA LEU A 500 2.83 -15.56 -0.14
C LEU A 500 2.07 -15.30 1.17
N GLY A 501 0.97 -15.99 1.40
CA GLY A 501 0.27 -15.94 2.68
C GLY A 501 1.12 -16.53 3.81
N LYS A 502 0.52 -16.71 4.98
CA LYS A 502 1.17 -17.42 6.08
C LYS A 502 1.50 -18.84 5.64
N LEU A 503 2.78 -19.19 5.61
CA LEU A 503 3.28 -20.50 5.24
C LEU A 503 3.15 -21.53 6.39
N ASN A 504 2.25 -21.31 7.35
CA ASN A 504 2.02 -22.21 8.51
C ASN A 504 3.32 -22.61 9.25
N GLY A 505 4.27 -21.68 9.40
CA GLY A 505 5.54 -21.91 10.09
C GLY A 505 6.63 -22.60 9.25
N LYS A 506 6.34 -22.97 8.00
CA LYS A 506 7.38 -23.48 7.09
C LYS A 506 8.10 -22.33 6.38
N ASP A 507 9.40 -22.40 6.29
CA ASP A 507 10.20 -21.54 5.42
C ASP A 507 10.12 -21.98 3.96
N ILE A 508 10.46 -21.07 3.04
CA ILE A 508 10.38 -21.35 1.59
C ILE A 508 11.26 -22.55 1.21
N GLU A 509 12.38 -22.73 1.88
CA GLU A 509 13.34 -23.82 1.69
C GLU A 509 12.75 -25.22 1.94
N HIS A 510 11.70 -25.31 2.75
CA HIS A 510 11.03 -26.55 3.11
C HIS A 510 9.74 -26.78 2.31
N LEU A 511 9.50 -25.98 1.28
CA LEU A 511 8.34 -26.16 0.41
C LEU A 511 8.65 -27.15 -0.71
N ASP A 512 7.66 -27.97 -1.04
CA ASP A 512 7.77 -28.89 -2.16
C ASP A 512 7.99 -28.12 -3.46
N THR A 513 9.04 -28.47 -4.18
CA THR A 513 9.31 -27.98 -5.53
C THR A 513 8.95 -29.04 -6.55
N PHE A 514 8.44 -28.66 -7.70
CA PHE A 514 8.13 -29.55 -8.80
C PHE A 514 8.26 -28.85 -10.14
N GLU A 515 8.57 -29.60 -11.17
CA GLU A 515 8.66 -29.09 -12.53
C GLU A 515 7.33 -29.30 -13.26
N LYS A 516 6.91 -28.28 -14.01
CA LYS A 516 5.73 -28.30 -14.86
C LYS A 516 6.00 -27.44 -16.10
N ASP A 517 5.82 -28.00 -17.28
CA ASP A 517 6.06 -27.32 -18.57
C ASP A 517 7.47 -26.69 -18.67
N GLY A 518 8.50 -27.35 -18.17
CA GLY A 518 9.87 -26.86 -18.12
C GLY A 518 10.07 -25.63 -17.21
N LYS A 519 9.21 -25.48 -16.21
CA LYS A 519 9.25 -24.38 -15.22
C LYS A 519 9.22 -24.96 -13.81
N LEU A 520 10.05 -24.41 -12.92
CA LEU A 520 10.11 -24.80 -11.53
C LEU A 520 9.08 -24.04 -10.70
N PHE A 521 8.25 -24.77 -9.96
CA PHE A 521 7.22 -24.24 -9.07
C PHE A 521 7.48 -24.62 -7.62
N ILE A 522 7.10 -23.69 -6.72
CA ILE A 522 6.91 -23.97 -5.30
C ILE A 522 5.43 -24.27 -5.07
N LYS A 523 5.13 -25.34 -4.32
CA LYS A 523 3.77 -25.71 -3.95
C LYS A 523 3.57 -25.59 -2.44
N TYR A 524 2.51 -24.93 -2.03
CA TYR A 524 2.13 -24.87 -0.62
C TYR A 524 0.61 -24.75 -0.42
N LEU A 525 0.18 -25.17 0.78
CA LEU A 525 -1.22 -25.08 1.18
C LEU A 525 -1.46 -23.80 1.99
N GLU A 526 -2.26 -22.89 1.44
CA GLU A 526 -2.69 -21.69 2.13
C GLU A 526 -4.09 -21.89 2.72
N LYS A 527 -4.24 -21.71 4.05
CA LYS A 527 -5.55 -21.56 4.66
C LYS A 527 -6.04 -20.14 4.44
N ARG A 528 -7.10 -19.96 3.66
CA ARG A 528 -7.61 -18.65 3.29
C ARG A 528 -9.07 -18.47 3.67
N ASN A 529 -9.37 -17.35 4.36
CA ASN A 529 -10.75 -16.92 4.56
C ASN A 529 -11.35 -16.46 3.25
N THR A 530 -12.57 -16.89 2.95
CA THR A 530 -13.35 -16.36 1.84
C THR A 530 -13.87 -14.97 2.24
N THR A 531 -13.29 -13.94 1.63
CA THR A 531 -13.72 -12.55 1.88
C THR A 531 -15.06 -12.26 1.19
N LEU A 532 -15.80 -11.27 1.70
CA LEU A 532 -17.05 -10.82 1.11
C LEU A 532 -16.90 -10.51 -0.40
N LYS A 533 -15.83 -9.82 -0.79
CA LYS A 533 -15.56 -9.49 -2.20
C LYS A 533 -15.39 -10.74 -3.07
N MET A 534 -14.62 -11.71 -2.60
CA MET A 534 -14.40 -12.97 -3.34
C MET A 534 -15.71 -13.76 -3.47
N ALA A 535 -16.47 -13.85 -2.39
CA ALA A 535 -17.74 -14.56 -2.37
C ALA A 535 -18.76 -13.96 -3.35
N ILE A 536 -18.86 -12.63 -3.41
CA ILE A 536 -19.73 -11.92 -4.37
C ILE A 536 -19.29 -12.17 -5.82
N ILE A 537 -17.99 -12.04 -6.12
CA ILE A 537 -17.45 -12.29 -7.47
C ILE A 537 -17.72 -13.73 -7.92
N GLN A 538 -17.55 -14.70 -7.01
CA GLN A 538 -17.74 -16.12 -7.27
C GLN A 538 -19.21 -16.58 -7.17
N ASN A 539 -20.14 -15.71 -6.78
CA ASN A 539 -21.55 -16.03 -6.46
C ASN A 539 -21.69 -17.13 -5.39
N LYS A 540 -20.81 -17.10 -4.36
CA LYS A 540 -20.75 -18.08 -3.25
C LYS A 540 -20.86 -17.39 -1.89
N ILE A 541 -21.97 -16.67 -1.67
CA ILE A 541 -22.19 -15.87 -0.44
C ILE A 541 -22.15 -16.75 0.82
N SER A 542 -22.65 -17.99 0.74
CA SER A 542 -22.58 -18.97 1.85
C SER A 542 -21.15 -19.32 2.30
N ASP A 543 -20.15 -19.00 1.48
CA ASP A 543 -18.75 -19.28 1.80
C ASP A 543 -18.05 -18.14 2.54
N ILE A 544 -18.70 -16.98 2.72
CA ILE A 544 -18.13 -15.85 3.47
C ILE A 544 -17.72 -16.32 4.86
N GLY A 545 -16.51 -15.97 5.26
CA GLY A 545 -15.92 -16.30 6.55
C GLY A 545 -15.45 -17.76 6.70
N LYS A 546 -15.73 -18.64 5.74
CA LYS A 546 -15.20 -20.00 5.77
C LYS A 546 -13.72 -20.03 5.43
N ILE A 547 -12.95 -20.76 6.22
CA ILE A 547 -11.55 -21.05 5.95
C ILE A 547 -11.48 -22.23 4.99
N LYS A 548 -10.96 -21.98 3.79
CA LYS A 548 -10.74 -23.05 2.81
C LYS A 548 -9.25 -23.24 2.55
N PRO A 549 -8.77 -24.49 2.58
CA PRO A 549 -7.43 -24.79 2.10
C PRO A 549 -7.37 -24.53 0.60
N LYS A 550 -6.36 -23.80 0.16
CA LYS A 550 -6.08 -23.58 -1.25
C LYS A 550 -4.65 -23.94 -1.55
N VAL A 551 -4.43 -24.86 -2.47
CA VAL A 551 -3.10 -25.12 -3.01
C VAL A 551 -2.70 -23.93 -3.86
N LYS A 552 -1.52 -23.38 -3.60
CA LYS A 552 -0.86 -22.39 -4.43
C LYS A 552 0.38 -22.96 -5.07
N GLU A 553 0.53 -22.66 -6.34
CA GLU A 553 1.70 -22.95 -7.16
C GLU A 553 2.32 -21.63 -7.60
N ILE A 554 3.59 -21.43 -7.33
CA ILE A 554 4.32 -20.21 -7.68
C ILE A 554 5.52 -20.60 -8.54
N ASN A 555 5.50 -20.16 -9.78
CA ASN A 555 6.63 -20.32 -10.67
C ASN A 555 7.77 -19.38 -10.23
N ILE A 556 8.88 -19.93 -9.78
CA ILE A 556 10.05 -19.15 -9.34
C ILE A 556 10.79 -18.46 -10.50
N ASN A 557 10.55 -18.92 -11.73
CA ASN A 557 11.06 -18.33 -12.94
C ASN A 557 10.07 -17.37 -13.64
N ALA A 558 9.07 -16.83 -12.90
CA ALA A 558 7.97 -16.05 -13.47
C ALA A 558 8.34 -14.61 -13.87
N ASP A 559 9.46 -14.07 -13.41
CA ASP A 559 9.84 -12.70 -13.75
C ASP A 559 10.03 -12.54 -15.26
N ARG A 560 9.30 -11.59 -15.84
CA ARG A 560 9.29 -11.25 -17.27
C ARG A 560 9.71 -9.80 -17.55
N LYS A 561 10.24 -9.13 -16.55
CA LYS A 561 10.66 -7.73 -16.70
C LYS A 561 12.00 -7.60 -17.41
N ARG A 562 12.79 -8.67 -17.37
CA ARG A 562 14.11 -8.74 -17.98
C ARG A 562 14.27 -10.03 -18.79
N GLN A 563 15.27 -10.07 -19.63
CA GLN A 563 15.69 -11.27 -20.35
C GLN A 563 16.71 -12.01 -19.49
N TRP A 564 16.34 -13.20 -19.02
CA TRP A 564 17.18 -14.06 -18.20
C TRP A 564 18.06 -14.94 -19.07
N VAL A 565 19.33 -15.07 -18.71
CA VAL A 565 20.28 -15.93 -19.43
C VAL A 565 19.89 -17.41 -19.27
N GLU A 566 19.56 -17.80 -18.03
CA GLU A 566 19.19 -19.17 -17.68
C GLU A 566 17.91 -19.22 -16.83
N LYS A 567 17.49 -20.41 -16.44
CA LYS A 567 16.43 -20.63 -15.46
C LYS A 567 17.05 -21.06 -14.14
N LEU A 568 16.39 -20.75 -13.02
CA LEU A 568 16.73 -21.35 -11.73
C LEU A 568 16.32 -22.82 -11.76
N THR A 569 17.18 -23.68 -11.24
CA THR A 569 17.01 -25.14 -11.15
C THR A 569 16.47 -25.59 -9.80
N GLY A 570 16.70 -24.78 -8.75
CA GLY A 570 16.25 -25.08 -7.39
C GLY A 570 16.22 -23.86 -6.48
N ILE A 571 16.08 -24.13 -5.18
CA ILE A 571 16.20 -23.18 -4.08
C ILE A 571 17.31 -23.71 -3.18
N ASN A 572 18.24 -22.86 -2.76
CA ASN A 572 19.44 -23.25 -2.02
C ASN A 572 20.34 -24.25 -2.77
N ASP A 573 20.28 -24.32 -4.08
CA ASP A 573 21.09 -25.21 -4.92
C ASP A 573 22.37 -24.56 -5.47
N GLY A 574 22.62 -23.29 -5.08
CA GLY A 574 23.76 -22.50 -5.57
C GLY A 574 23.59 -21.97 -6.98
N SER A 575 22.46 -22.23 -7.64
CA SER A 575 22.19 -21.67 -8.98
C SER A 575 22.13 -20.15 -8.93
N PHE A 576 22.73 -19.51 -9.95
CA PHE A 576 22.76 -18.06 -10.10
C PHE A 576 22.43 -17.69 -11.55
N ASN A 577 21.67 -16.62 -11.72
CA ASN A 577 21.32 -16.11 -13.03
C ASN A 577 21.45 -14.59 -13.08
N ASP A 578 22.10 -14.12 -14.12
CA ASP A 578 22.10 -12.70 -14.51
C ASP A 578 21.04 -12.43 -15.59
N SER A 579 20.77 -11.17 -15.86
CA SER A 579 19.78 -10.77 -16.84
C SER A 579 20.20 -9.53 -17.62
N MET A 580 19.61 -9.34 -18.79
CA MET A 580 19.69 -8.10 -19.56
C MET A 580 18.30 -7.43 -19.64
N PRO A 581 18.21 -6.12 -19.87
CA PRO A 581 16.93 -5.48 -20.16
C PRO A 581 16.24 -6.15 -21.34
N LEU A 582 14.92 -6.08 -21.40
CA LEU A 582 14.21 -6.40 -22.62
C LEU A 582 14.50 -5.33 -23.66
N SER A 583 14.94 -5.73 -24.85
CA SER A 583 15.05 -4.79 -25.97
C SER A 583 13.70 -4.61 -26.65
N LEU A 584 13.28 -3.36 -26.82
CA LEU A 584 11.99 -3.01 -27.41
C LEU A 584 12.20 -2.25 -28.73
N ASN A 585 11.27 -2.49 -29.65
CA ASN A 585 11.05 -1.61 -30.79
C ASN A 585 9.54 -1.30 -30.86
N TRP A 586 9.14 -0.23 -30.16
CA TRP A 586 7.73 0.15 -30.06
C TRP A 586 7.53 1.65 -30.23
N ILE A 587 6.78 2.06 -31.24
CA ILE A 587 6.43 3.45 -31.54
C ILE A 587 4.91 3.53 -31.62
N SER A 588 4.31 4.58 -31.03
CA SER A 588 2.86 4.81 -31.10
C SER A 588 2.40 4.94 -32.56
N LYS A 589 1.18 4.43 -32.83
CA LYS A 589 0.56 4.57 -34.16
C LYS A 589 0.36 6.03 -34.60
N ASP A 590 0.30 6.97 -33.63
CA ASP A 590 0.15 8.40 -33.90
C ASP A 590 1.44 9.03 -34.49
N ASN A 591 2.55 8.29 -34.55
CA ASN A 591 3.85 8.75 -35.06
C ASN A 591 4.33 7.96 -36.29
N ILE A 592 3.48 7.10 -36.83
CA ILE A 592 3.67 6.44 -38.14
C ILE A 592 2.75 7.12 -39.14
#